data_335c77dbde60890798a47390c7e301fc
#
_entry.id   335c77dbde60890798a47390c7e301fc
#
_cell.length_a   1.000
_cell.length_b   1.000
_cell.length_c   1.000
_cell.angle_alpha   90.00
_cell.angle_beta   90.00
_cell.angle_gamma   90.00
#
_symmetry.space_group_name_H-M   'P 1'
#
loop_
_entity.id
_entity.type
_entity.pdbx_description
1 polymer ?
#
loop_
_entity_poly.entity_id
_entity_poly.type
_entity_poly.pdbx_seq_one_letter_code
_entity_poly.pdbx_strand_id
1 'polypeptide(L)'
;MTAAQHKKLAFAWLAANIILIPHIRPVEGTASLYTDLILGLSGLPLCWWVWRDRHETLTYHFAWETPLLTLILLIFLTLPALRDLIGGSHTLTPHWYYTDRNARMPDHYYLEPFAKPLATVPTTLRIRRTTYEQLNRIRGSRSERPPAIRVEYWPHSRTLKHLDIPETP
;
A
#
# COMPACT_ATOMS: atom_id res chain seq x y z
N MET A 1 30.65 -6.27 14.31
CA MET A 1 30.17 -7.07 13.15
C MET A 1 31.07 -6.76 11.98
N THR A 2 31.41 -7.73 11.16
CA THR A 2 32.33 -7.50 10.02
C THR A 2 31.56 -6.83 8.86
N ALA A 3 32.27 -6.08 8.00
CA ALA A 3 31.66 -5.45 6.80
C ALA A 3 30.94 -6.46 5.89
N ALA A 4 31.45 -7.71 5.84
CA ALA A 4 30.82 -8.80 5.09
C ALA A 4 29.44 -9.23 5.69
N GLN A 5 29.31 -9.20 7.01
CA GLN A 5 28.03 -9.50 7.69
C GLN A 5 27.02 -8.38 7.46
N HIS A 6 27.44 -7.10 7.46
CA HIS A 6 26.62 -5.95 7.11
C HIS A 6 26.03 -6.07 5.71
N LYS A 7 26.90 -6.38 4.73
CA LYS A 7 26.50 -6.55 3.34
C LYS A 7 25.45 -7.65 3.18
N LYS A 8 25.65 -8.80 3.84
CA LYS A 8 24.69 -9.91 3.82
C LYS A 8 23.34 -9.51 4.43
N LEU A 9 23.35 -8.79 5.56
CA LEU A 9 22.13 -8.37 6.25
C LEU A 9 21.35 -7.33 5.43
N ALA A 10 22.04 -6.33 4.87
CA ALA A 10 21.41 -5.32 4.02
C ALA A 10 20.83 -5.94 2.75
N PHE A 11 21.53 -6.89 2.13
CA PHE A 11 21.02 -7.62 0.97
C PHE A 11 19.82 -8.51 1.34
N ALA A 12 19.85 -9.23 2.46
CA ALA A 12 18.74 -10.04 2.94
C ALA A 12 17.50 -9.16 3.24
N TRP A 13 17.71 -7.99 3.87
CA TRP A 13 16.65 -7.04 4.13
C TRP A 13 16.06 -6.48 2.82
N LEU A 14 16.89 -6.12 1.86
CA LEU A 14 16.46 -5.65 0.54
C LEU A 14 15.65 -6.73 -0.19
N ALA A 15 16.19 -7.95 -0.26
CA ALA A 15 15.50 -9.08 -0.88
C ALA A 15 14.16 -9.38 -0.19
N ALA A 16 14.13 -9.36 1.15
CA ALA A 16 12.91 -9.53 1.91
C ALA A 16 11.87 -8.45 1.58
N ASN A 17 12.26 -7.19 1.50
CA ASN A 17 11.34 -6.11 1.14
C ASN A 17 10.82 -6.25 -0.31
N ILE A 18 11.67 -6.57 -1.27
CA ILE A 18 11.27 -6.73 -2.67
C ILE A 18 10.35 -7.94 -2.85
N ILE A 19 10.63 -9.06 -2.18
CA ILE A 19 9.87 -10.30 -2.34
C ILE A 19 8.62 -10.31 -1.46
N LEU A 20 8.75 -9.91 -0.19
CA LEU A 20 7.69 -10.06 0.80
C LEU A 20 6.64 -8.94 0.71
N ILE A 21 7.02 -7.69 0.39
CA ILE A 21 6.07 -6.57 0.30
C ILE A 21 4.90 -6.88 -0.63
N PRO A 22 5.10 -7.36 -1.87
CA PRO A 22 3.99 -7.65 -2.78
C PRO A 22 3.07 -8.76 -2.29
N HIS A 23 3.59 -9.73 -1.53
CA HIS A 23 2.85 -10.94 -1.13
C HIS A 23 2.22 -10.86 0.28
N ILE A 24 2.86 -10.17 1.21
CA ILE A 24 2.44 -10.12 2.62
C ILE A 24 1.65 -8.85 2.92
N ARG A 25 1.85 -7.78 2.17
CA ARG A 25 1.17 -6.50 2.42
C ARG A 25 -0.35 -6.66 2.30
N PRO A 26 -1.10 -6.47 3.38
CA PRO A 26 -2.54 -6.43 3.30
C PRO A 26 -2.98 -5.34 2.33
N VAL A 27 -3.92 -5.65 1.46
CA VAL A 27 -4.41 -4.72 0.43
C VAL A 27 -5.48 -3.80 0.97
N GLU A 28 -6.20 -4.25 2.02
CA GLU A 28 -7.34 -3.57 2.60
C GLU A 28 -7.26 -3.54 4.13
N GLY A 29 -7.99 -2.60 4.69
CA GLY A 29 -8.15 -2.45 6.14
C GLY A 29 -7.01 -1.70 6.80
N THR A 30 -7.14 -1.49 8.11
CA THR A 30 -6.16 -0.76 8.93
C THR A 30 -4.81 -1.49 9.01
N ALA A 31 -4.82 -2.81 8.85
CA ALA A 31 -3.59 -3.62 8.84
C ALA A 31 -2.62 -3.21 7.72
N SER A 32 -3.12 -2.69 6.58
CA SER A 32 -2.25 -2.22 5.51
C SER A 32 -1.41 -1.01 5.93
N LEU A 33 -1.98 -0.07 6.70
CA LEU A 33 -1.26 1.10 7.20
C LEU A 33 -0.15 0.71 8.17
N TYR A 34 -0.44 -0.19 9.11
CA TYR A 34 0.58 -0.68 10.05
C TYR A 34 1.69 -1.44 9.32
N THR A 35 1.34 -2.22 8.31
CA THR A 35 2.35 -2.91 7.50
C THR A 35 3.24 -1.91 6.77
N ASP A 36 2.67 -0.86 6.18
CA ASP A 36 3.43 0.20 5.50
C ASP A 36 4.37 0.94 6.46
N LEU A 37 3.91 1.22 7.69
CA LEU A 37 4.76 1.81 8.73
C LEU A 37 5.91 0.88 9.13
N ILE A 38 5.62 -0.39 9.40
CA ILE A 38 6.64 -1.36 9.80
C ILE A 38 7.68 -1.55 8.69
N LEU A 39 7.23 -1.72 7.45
CA LEU A 39 8.12 -1.89 6.30
C LEU A 39 8.99 -0.64 6.07
N GLY A 40 8.39 0.54 6.09
CA GLY A 40 9.13 1.78 5.89
C GLY A 40 10.13 2.07 7.02
N LEU A 41 9.78 1.77 8.26
CA LEU A 41 10.67 1.97 9.42
C LEU A 41 11.73 0.88 9.57
N SER A 42 11.55 -0.29 8.96
CA SER A 42 12.44 -1.46 9.12
C SER A 42 13.89 -1.21 8.68
N GLY A 43 14.13 -0.24 7.80
CA GLY A 43 15.47 0.14 7.36
C GLY A 43 16.24 1.03 8.34
N LEU A 44 15.56 1.71 9.28
CA LEU A 44 16.21 2.66 10.19
C LEU A 44 17.29 2.03 11.06
N PRO A 45 17.11 0.83 11.65
CA PRO A 45 18.17 0.17 12.40
C PRO A 45 19.44 -0.11 11.54
N LEU A 46 19.24 -0.48 10.27
CA LEU A 46 20.34 -0.71 9.34
C LEU A 46 21.04 0.59 8.97
N CYS A 47 20.30 1.67 8.73
CA CYS A 47 20.86 3.00 8.49
C CYS A 47 21.67 3.50 9.69
N TRP A 48 21.13 3.36 10.90
CA TRP A 48 21.83 3.73 12.12
C TRP A 48 23.13 2.95 12.27
N TRP A 49 23.11 1.67 11.95
CA TRP A 49 24.29 0.82 12.04
C TRP A 49 25.34 1.19 10.99
N VAL A 50 24.96 1.42 9.72
CA VAL A 50 25.85 1.93 8.67
C VAL A 50 26.46 3.26 9.08
N TRP A 51 25.69 4.16 9.71
CA TRP A 51 26.20 5.44 10.19
C TRP A 51 27.18 5.30 11.34
N ARG A 52 26.92 4.41 12.29
CA ARG A 52 27.80 4.13 13.44
C ARG A 52 29.17 3.60 12.99
N ASP A 53 29.17 2.66 12.05
CA ASP A 53 30.38 1.97 11.59
C ASP A 53 30.95 2.60 10.29
N ARG A 54 30.60 3.87 10.01
CA ARG A 54 30.96 4.58 8.78
C ARG A 54 32.44 4.60 8.43
N HIS A 55 33.33 4.55 9.42
CA HIS A 55 34.79 4.56 9.21
C HIS A 55 35.30 3.27 8.55
N GLU A 56 34.60 2.15 8.78
CA GLU A 56 34.94 0.87 8.18
C GLU A 56 34.15 0.59 6.88
N THR A 57 32.94 1.18 6.75
CA THR A 57 32.02 0.88 5.66
C THR A 57 32.08 1.85 4.48
N LEU A 58 32.65 3.04 4.65
CA LEU A 58 32.75 4.06 3.58
C LEU A 58 33.54 3.60 2.33
N THR A 59 34.32 2.53 2.44
CA THR A 59 35.01 1.90 1.32
C THR A 59 34.13 1.05 0.42
N TYR A 60 32.84 0.85 0.79
CA TYR A 60 31.94 -0.02 0.04
C TYR A 60 30.80 0.78 -0.58
N HIS A 61 30.59 0.64 -1.88
CA HIS A 61 29.48 1.24 -2.63
C HIS A 61 28.09 0.97 -2.00
N PHE A 62 27.96 -0.12 -1.25
CA PHE A 62 26.74 -0.53 -0.56
C PHE A 62 26.32 0.36 0.63
N ALA A 63 27.20 1.23 1.12
CA ALA A 63 26.90 2.11 2.24
C ALA A 63 25.80 3.15 1.92
N TRP A 64 25.63 3.52 0.65
CA TRP A 64 24.63 4.50 0.22
C TRP A 64 23.31 3.88 -0.22
N GLU A 65 23.30 2.64 -0.67
CA GLU A 65 22.09 1.97 -1.17
C GLU A 65 21.07 1.74 -0.05
N THR A 66 21.51 1.33 1.14
CA THR A 66 20.64 1.10 2.29
C THR A 66 19.92 2.38 2.77
N PRO A 67 20.60 3.52 3.04
CA PRO A 67 19.95 4.76 3.36
C PRO A 67 19.02 5.27 2.26
N LEU A 68 19.45 5.18 1.01
CA LEU A 68 18.63 5.62 -0.12
C LEU A 68 17.32 4.82 -0.22
N LEU A 69 17.41 3.49 -0.14
CA LEU A 69 16.22 2.64 -0.18
C LEU A 69 15.32 2.88 1.03
N THR A 70 15.91 3.03 2.23
CA THR A 70 15.14 3.36 3.43
C THR A 70 14.42 4.69 3.26
N LEU A 71 15.08 5.70 2.71
CA LEU A 71 14.45 7.00 2.43
C LEU A 71 13.28 6.86 1.44
N ILE A 72 13.46 6.06 0.39
CA ILE A 72 12.39 5.77 -0.57
C ILE A 72 11.19 5.12 0.14
N LEU A 73 11.42 4.09 0.96
CA LEU A 73 10.35 3.43 1.70
C LEU A 73 9.66 4.37 2.71
N LEU A 74 10.42 5.24 3.39
CA LEU A 74 9.86 6.25 4.28
C LEU A 74 8.95 7.23 3.53
N ILE A 75 9.36 7.72 2.37
CA ILE A 75 8.60 8.69 1.58
C ILE A 75 7.33 8.03 0.99
N PHE A 76 7.44 6.83 0.42
CA PHE A 76 6.35 6.22 -0.35
C PHE A 76 5.42 5.32 0.48
N LEU A 77 5.87 4.78 1.60
CA LEU A 77 5.05 3.93 2.47
C LEU A 77 4.72 4.61 3.79
N THR A 78 5.75 5.01 4.55
CA THR A 78 5.55 5.51 5.92
C THR A 78 4.83 6.85 5.96
N LEU A 79 5.23 7.81 5.13
CA LEU A 79 4.67 9.16 5.17
C LEU A 79 3.17 9.20 4.79
N PRO A 80 2.71 8.52 3.71
CA PRO A 80 1.29 8.42 3.43
C PRO A 80 0.50 7.71 4.54
N ALA A 81 1.01 6.58 5.05
CA ALA A 81 0.36 5.84 6.12
C ALA A 81 0.25 6.66 7.42
N LEU A 82 1.30 7.42 7.77
CA LEU A 82 1.29 8.29 8.94
C LEU A 82 0.27 9.43 8.79
N ARG A 83 0.22 10.05 7.60
CA ARG A 83 -0.78 11.08 7.29
C ARG A 83 -2.21 10.55 7.42
N ASP A 84 -2.46 9.34 6.95
CA ASP A 84 -3.76 8.69 7.05
C ASP A 84 -4.11 8.34 8.51
N LEU A 85 -3.16 7.92 9.32
CA LEU A 85 -3.38 7.66 10.75
C LEU A 85 -3.74 8.94 11.52
N ILE A 86 -3.14 10.07 11.16
CA ILE A 86 -3.40 11.37 11.81
C ILE A 86 -4.68 12.00 11.24
N GLY A 87 -4.84 11.99 9.93
CA GLY A 87 -5.96 12.63 9.23
C GLY A 87 -7.26 11.83 9.24
N GLY A 88 -7.19 10.55 9.52
CA GLY A 88 -8.35 9.66 9.52
C GLY A 88 -8.76 9.17 8.13
N SER A 89 -9.77 8.32 8.11
CA SER A 89 -10.36 7.78 6.90
C SER A 89 -11.44 8.70 6.35
N HIS A 90 -11.62 8.66 5.04
CA HIS A 90 -12.68 9.38 4.35
C HIS A 90 -13.76 8.41 3.88
N THR A 91 -15.00 8.86 3.91
CA THR A 91 -16.16 8.09 3.42
C THR A 91 -16.68 8.71 2.13
N LEU A 92 -16.98 7.86 1.17
CA LEU A 92 -17.49 8.23 -0.13
C LEU A 92 -18.65 7.32 -0.52
N THR A 93 -19.71 7.91 -1.07
CA THR A 93 -20.79 7.17 -1.72
C THR A 93 -20.75 7.49 -3.22
N PRO A 94 -20.05 6.67 -4.02
CA PRO A 94 -19.91 6.94 -5.43
C PRO A 94 -21.25 6.74 -6.16
N HIS A 95 -21.52 7.63 -7.13
CA HIS A 95 -22.68 7.47 -8.03
C HIS A 95 -22.49 6.35 -9.03
N TRP A 96 -21.22 6.05 -9.33
CA TRP A 96 -20.81 5.00 -10.25
C TRP A 96 -19.43 4.48 -9.85
N TYR A 97 -19.12 3.23 -10.16
CA TYR A 97 -17.80 2.65 -9.95
C TYR A 97 -17.44 1.64 -11.04
N TYR A 98 -16.15 1.51 -11.28
CA TYR A 98 -15.59 0.43 -12.09
C TYR A 98 -14.70 -0.45 -11.23
N THR A 99 -14.65 -1.72 -11.60
CA THR A 99 -13.68 -2.68 -11.08
C THR A 99 -12.76 -3.09 -12.21
N ASP A 100 -11.46 -3.02 -12.00
CA ASP A 100 -10.47 -3.40 -12.99
C ASP A 100 -9.48 -4.42 -12.43
N ARG A 101 -8.91 -5.19 -13.34
CA ARG A 101 -7.85 -6.16 -13.03
C ARG A 101 -6.64 -5.81 -13.87
N ASN A 102 -5.48 -5.66 -13.23
CA ASN A 102 -4.26 -5.37 -13.96
C ASN A 102 -3.83 -6.58 -14.82
N ALA A 103 -3.82 -6.40 -16.14
CA ALA A 103 -3.42 -7.45 -17.07
C ALA A 103 -1.96 -7.91 -16.91
N ARG A 104 -1.07 -7.01 -16.43
CA ARG A 104 0.35 -7.31 -16.21
C ARG A 104 0.62 -7.91 -14.84
N MET A 105 -0.27 -7.69 -13.87
CA MET A 105 -0.18 -8.19 -12.51
C MET A 105 -1.51 -8.81 -12.12
N PRO A 106 -1.75 -10.09 -12.46
CA PRO A 106 -3.06 -10.74 -12.41
C PRO A 106 -3.71 -10.78 -11.01
N ASP A 107 -2.91 -10.58 -9.95
CA ASP A 107 -3.40 -10.54 -8.56
C ASP A 107 -3.68 -9.12 -8.04
N HIS A 108 -3.59 -8.11 -8.92
CA HIS A 108 -3.87 -6.72 -8.58
C HIS A 108 -5.25 -6.32 -9.09
N TYR A 109 -6.16 -6.05 -8.18
CA TYR A 109 -7.53 -5.62 -8.44
C TYR A 109 -7.73 -4.19 -7.95
N TYR A 110 -8.53 -3.43 -8.68
CA TYR A 110 -8.76 -2.02 -8.42
C TYR A 110 -10.24 -1.68 -8.44
N LEU A 111 -10.61 -0.72 -7.60
CA LEU A 111 -11.90 -0.06 -7.58
C LEU A 111 -11.69 1.41 -7.95
N GLU A 112 -12.39 1.87 -8.96
CA GLU A 112 -12.41 3.26 -9.40
C GLU A 112 -13.77 3.89 -9.06
N PRO A 113 -13.89 4.62 -7.94
CA PRO A 113 -15.11 5.26 -7.56
C PRO A 113 -15.29 6.59 -8.30
N PHE A 114 -16.46 6.85 -8.83
CA PHE A 114 -16.83 8.13 -9.46
C PHE A 114 -17.79 8.91 -8.56
N ALA A 115 -17.33 10.00 -7.99
CA ALA A 115 -18.13 10.90 -7.18
C ALA A 115 -17.89 12.37 -7.57
N LYS A 116 -18.83 13.23 -7.29
CA LYS A 116 -18.69 14.67 -7.43
C LYS A 116 -18.49 15.30 -6.05
N PRO A 117 -17.57 16.26 -5.89
CA PRO A 117 -16.65 16.80 -6.89
C PRO A 117 -15.43 15.89 -7.12
N LEU A 118 -15.02 15.75 -8.38
CA LEU A 118 -13.91 14.87 -8.82
C LEU A 118 -12.55 15.17 -8.15
N ALA A 119 -12.35 16.38 -7.66
CA ALA A 119 -11.05 16.86 -7.20
C ALA A 119 -10.52 16.21 -5.91
N THR A 120 -11.38 15.55 -5.13
CA THR A 120 -11.01 14.98 -3.82
C THR A 120 -11.06 13.45 -3.78
N VAL A 121 -11.47 12.82 -4.88
CA VAL A 121 -11.66 11.36 -4.94
C VAL A 121 -10.41 10.70 -5.50
N PRO A 122 -9.87 9.67 -4.85
CA PRO A 122 -8.78 8.91 -5.44
C PRO A 122 -9.26 8.25 -6.74
N THR A 123 -8.45 8.36 -7.77
CA THR A 123 -8.77 7.78 -9.08
C THR A 123 -8.86 6.25 -9.02
N THR A 124 -8.08 5.61 -8.14
CA THR A 124 -8.06 4.16 -7.99
C THR A 124 -7.78 3.75 -6.56
N LEU A 125 -8.51 2.76 -6.07
CA LEU A 125 -8.29 2.09 -4.78
C LEU A 125 -7.91 0.63 -5.03
N ARG A 126 -6.86 0.16 -4.41
CA ARG A 126 -6.49 -1.25 -4.49
C ARG A 126 -7.42 -2.06 -3.58
N ILE A 127 -7.98 -3.16 -4.12
CA ILE A 127 -8.92 -4.04 -3.44
C ILE A 127 -8.46 -5.49 -3.47
N ARG A 128 -9.02 -6.32 -2.60
CA ARG A 128 -8.80 -7.77 -2.60
C ARG A 128 -9.56 -8.44 -3.75
N ARG A 129 -9.11 -9.61 -4.14
CA ARG A 129 -9.80 -10.46 -5.11
C ARG A 129 -11.24 -10.76 -4.67
N THR A 130 -11.45 -11.08 -3.41
CA THR A 130 -12.79 -11.36 -2.86
C THR A 130 -13.74 -10.19 -3.01
N THR A 131 -13.28 -8.96 -2.70
CA THR A 131 -14.03 -7.71 -2.87
C THR A 131 -14.34 -7.46 -4.34
N TYR A 132 -13.37 -7.67 -5.22
CA TYR A 132 -13.54 -7.56 -6.67
C TYR A 132 -14.61 -8.53 -7.20
N GLU A 133 -14.53 -9.81 -6.82
CA GLU A 133 -15.50 -10.83 -7.25
C GLU A 133 -16.91 -10.53 -6.72
N GLN A 134 -17.03 -10.04 -5.48
CA GLN A 134 -18.29 -9.63 -4.88
C GLN A 134 -18.92 -8.46 -5.65
N LEU A 135 -18.14 -7.40 -5.93
CA LEU A 135 -18.61 -6.25 -6.69
C LEU A 135 -19.07 -6.64 -8.11
N ASN A 136 -18.33 -7.52 -8.78
CA ASN A 136 -18.69 -8.00 -10.11
C ASN A 136 -19.95 -8.88 -10.12
N ARG A 137 -20.17 -9.70 -9.10
CA ARG A 137 -21.43 -10.48 -8.98
C ARG A 137 -22.64 -9.56 -8.87
N ILE A 138 -22.53 -8.53 -8.05
CA ILE A 138 -23.63 -7.58 -7.85
C ILE A 138 -23.89 -6.76 -9.12
N ARG A 139 -22.82 -6.39 -9.83
CA ARG A 139 -22.92 -5.68 -11.11
C ARG A 139 -23.49 -6.53 -12.22
N GLY A 140 -23.12 -7.81 -12.32
CA GLY A 140 -23.56 -8.72 -13.37
C GLY A 140 -25.04 -9.12 -13.26
N SER A 141 -25.63 -9.02 -12.07
CA SER A 141 -27.05 -9.33 -11.84
C SER A 141 -28.01 -8.20 -12.21
N ARG A 142 -27.53 -6.97 -12.48
CA ARG A 142 -28.38 -5.79 -12.76
C ARG A 142 -27.82 -4.97 -13.91
N SER A 143 -28.55 -4.93 -15.00
CA SER A 143 -28.08 -4.47 -16.31
C SER A 143 -27.82 -2.97 -16.49
N GLU A 144 -28.27 -2.07 -15.61
CA GLU A 144 -28.22 -0.62 -15.93
C GLU A 144 -27.62 0.29 -14.85
N ARG A 145 -27.69 -0.04 -13.59
CA ARG A 145 -27.13 0.77 -12.52
C ARG A 145 -26.51 -0.10 -11.44
N PRO A 146 -25.21 0.04 -11.16
CA PRO A 146 -24.62 -0.66 -10.03
C PRO A 146 -25.29 -0.19 -8.72
N PRO A 147 -25.47 -1.06 -7.72
CA PRO A 147 -26.04 -0.66 -6.44
C PRO A 147 -25.15 0.40 -5.79
N ALA A 148 -25.79 1.29 -5.03
CA ALA A 148 -25.05 2.27 -4.25
C ALA A 148 -24.15 1.52 -3.24
N ILE A 149 -22.88 1.84 -3.23
CA ILE A 149 -21.91 1.32 -2.26
C ILE A 149 -21.40 2.46 -1.40
N ARG A 150 -21.02 2.15 -0.17
CA ARG A 150 -20.33 3.10 0.70
C ARG A 150 -18.89 2.65 0.85
N VAL A 151 -17.96 3.52 0.45
CA VAL A 151 -16.53 3.26 0.43
C VAL A 151 -15.86 4.09 1.51
N GLU A 152 -15.23 3.45 2.46
CA GLU A 152 -14.34 4.10 3.44
C GLU A 152 -12.90 3.81 3.04
N TYR A 153 -12.08 4.85 2.89
CA TYR A 153 -10.74 4.73 2.36
C TYR A 153 -9.74 5.69 3.04
N TRP A 154 -8.48 5.35 2.89
CA TRP A 154 -7.36 6.17 3.34
C TRP A 154 -6.86 7.02 2.17
N PRO A 155 -6.98 8.37 2.24
CA PRO A 155 -6.76 9.22 1.06
C PRO A 155 -5.31 9.28 0.58
N HIS A 156 -4.32 9.22 1.48
CA HIS A 156 -2.91 9.36 1.12
C HIS A 156 -2.29 8.03 0.66
N SER A 157 -2.60 6.93 1.33
CA SER A 157 -2.15 5.58 0.94
C SER A 157 -3.00 4.97 -0.16
N ARG A 158 -4.16 5.57 -0.49
CA ARG A 158 -5.13 5.07 -1.49
C ARG A 158 -5.57 3.63 -1.24
N THR A 159 -5.75 3.31 0.02
CA THR A 159 -6.11 1.96 0.46
C THR A 159 -7.56 1.92 0.90
N LEU A 160 -8.29 0.91 0.47
CA LEU A 160 -9.65 0.64 0.94
C LEU A 160 -9.59 0.23 2.42
N LYS A 161 -10.34 0.93 3.29
CA LYS A 161 -10.49 0.58 4.69
C LYS A 161 -11.66 -0.36 4.90
N HIS A 162 -12.82 0.03 4.39
CA HIS A 162 -14.06 -0.72 4.51
C HIS A 162 -14.96 -0.47 3.30
N LEU A 163 -15.68 -1.50 2.90
CA LEU A 163 -16.69 -1.44 1.85
C LEU A 163 -18.00 -1.96 2.41
N ASP A 164 -19.01 -1.10 2.41
CA ASP A 164 -20.35 -1.45 2.78
C ASP A 164 -21.21 -1.59 1.51
N ILE A 165 -21.71 -2.79 1.32
CA ILE A 165 -22.55 -3.12 0.18
C ILE A 165 -23.94 -3.37 0.76
N PRO A 166 -24.94 -2.52 0.50
CA PRO A 166 -26.27 -2.75 1.02
C PRO A 166 -26.78 -4.11 0.56
N GLU A 167 -27.22 -4.90 1.52
CA GLU A 167 -27.88 -6.17 1.24
C GLU A 167 -29.10 -5.86 0.35
N THR A 168 -29.16 -6.55 -0.76
CA THR A 168 -30.32 -6.46 -1.63
C THR A 168 -31.48 -7.14 -0.95
N PRO A 169 -32.61 -6.45 -0.77
CA PRO A 169 -33.82 -7.07 -0.27
C PRO A 169 -34.28 -8.23 -1.16
#